data_05fb5e2bbead52010945827b3500b375
#
_entry.id   05fb5e2bbead52010945827b3500b375
#
_cell.length_a   1.000
_cell.length_b   1.000
_cell.length_c   1.000
_cell.angle_alpha   90.00
_cell.angle_beta   90.00
_cell.angle_gamma   90.00
#
_symmetry.space_group_name_H-M   'P 1'
#
loop_
_entity.id
_entity.type
_entity.pdbx_description
1 polymer ?
#
loop_
_entity_poly.entity_id
_entity_poly.type
_entity_poly.pdbx_seq_one_letter_code
_entity_poly.pdbx_strand_id
1 'polypeptide(L)'
;QEQVAALKDADFVRLPAFAEREQIQKKTFGLPLLPTTTIGSFPQTAAVRANRAAFRKGEISQEQYEAFNKQQIADCVALQEKIGLDVLVHGEFERNDMVEYFGESLDGYVFTQNAWVQSYGTRCVKPPVIWGDVKRAKPMTVNWSVYAQSLTKKPMKGMLTGPVTILNW
;
A
#
# COMPACT_ATOMS: atom_id res chain seq x y z
N GLN A 1 21.39 2.65 17.00
CA GLN A 1 21.63 1.73 18.14
C GLN A 1 20.95 2.23 19.40
N GLU A 2 21.07 3.53 19.76
CA GLU A 2 20.45 4.11 20.98
C GLU A 2 18.93 3.93 21.03
N GLN A 3 18.23 4.11 19.91
CA GLN A 3 16.77 3.92 19.83
C GLN A 3 16.36 2.46 20.11
N VAL A 4 17.14 1.49 19.64
CA VAL A 4 16.86 0.07 19.88
C VAL A 4 17.12 -0.30 21.34
N ALA A 5 18.18 0.26 21.93
CA ALA A 5 18.50 0.04 23.34
C ALA A 5 17.46 0.64 24.31
N ALA A 6 16.69 1.62 23.86
CA ALA A 6 15.64 2.27 24.64
C ALA A 6 14.30 1.50 24.64
N LEU A 7 14.13 0.49 23.77
CA LEU A 7 12.91 -0.31 23.67
C LEU A 7 12.70 -1.15 24.92
N LYS A 8 11.43 -1.23 25.35
CA LYS A 8 10.99 -2.01 26.53
C LYS A 8 9.99 -3.07 26.06
N ASP A 9 9.80 -4.12 26.84
CA ASP A 9 8.81 -5.18 26.53
C ASP A 9 7.42 -4.62 26.25
N ALA A 10 7.01 -3.54 26.91
CA ALA A 10 5.74 -2.87 26.68
C ALA A 10 5.59 -2.30 25.26
N ASP A 11 6.69 -1.98 24.57
CA ASP A 11 6.66 -1.45 23.19
C ASP A 11 6.30 -2.53 22.16
N PHE A 12 6.42 -3.80 22.54
CA PHE A 12 6.07 -4.95 21.72
C PHE A 12 4.68 -5.51 21.99
N VAL A 13 3.93 -4.90 22.92
CA VAL A 13 2.58 -5.33 23.29
C VAL A 13 1.53 -4.46 22.60
N ARG A 14 0.66 -5.11 21.83
CA ARG A 14 -0.46 -4.41 21.19
C ARG A 14 -1.69 -4.42 22.11
N LEU A 15 -2.01 -3.24 22.66
CA LEU A 15 -3.19 -3.04 23.51
C LEU A 15 -4.29 -2.26 22.75
N PRO A 16 -5.56 -2.46 23.12
CA PRO A 16 -6.07 -3.48 24.02
C PRO A 16 -5.85 -4.91 23.50
N ALA A 17 -5.97 -5.93 24.38
CA ALA A 17 -5.79 -7.33 23.99
C ALA A 17 -6.74 -7.76 22.88
N PHE A 18 -6.42 -8.83 22.15
CA PHE A 18 -7.18 -9.26 20.97
C PHE A 18 -8.68 -9.41 21.23
N ALA A 19 -9.07 -10.08 22.30
CA ALA A 19 -10.48 -10.32 22.63
C ALA A 19 -11.29 -9.00 22.76
N GLU A 20 -10.69 -7.99 23.37
CA GLU A 20 -11.29 -6.68 23.51
C GLU A 20 -11.34 -5.93 22.17
N ARG A 21 -10.21 -5.93 21.44
CA ARG A 21 -10.15 -5.30 20.10
C ARG A 21 -11.16 -5.92 19.12
N GLU A 22 -11.32 -7.24 19.14
CA GLU A 22 -12.27 -7.93 18.28
C GLU A 22 -13.69 -7.41 18.49
N GLN A 23 -14.12 -7.22 19.74
CA GLN A 23 -15.46 -6.68 20.03
C GLN A 23 -15.61 -5.23 19.57
N ILE A 24 -14.58 -4.40 19.82
CA ILE A 24 -14.57 -3.00 19.37
C ILE A 24 -14.66 -2.95 17.85
N GLN A 25 -13.87 -3.73 17.13
CA GLN A 25 -13.85 -3.76 15.67
C GLN A 25 -15.15 -4.26 15.07
N LYS A 26 -15.73 -5.35 15.60
CA LYS A 26 -17.04 -5.86 15.17
C LYS A 26 -18.13 -4.78 15.30
N LYS A 27 -18.16 -4.10 16.43
CA LYS A 27 -19.12 -3.01 16.67
C LYS A 27 -18.88 -1.81 15.74
N THR A 28 -17.62 -1.42 15.53
CA THR A 28 -17.25 -0.24 14.74
C THR A 28 -17.56 -0.42 13.25
N PHE A 29 -17.22 -1.59 12.70
CA PHE A 29 -17.38 -1.83 11.27
C PHE A 29 -18.76 -2.37 10.88
N GLY A 30 -19.46 -3.05 11.79
CA GLY A 30 -20.78 -3.60 11.52
C GLY A 30 -20.84 -4.55 10.31
N LEU A 31 -19.75 -5.26 10.03
CA LEU A 31 -19.64 -6.14 8.88
C LEU A 31 -20.48 -7.43 9.06
N PRO A 32 -20.94 -8.05 7.97
CA PRO A 32 -21.61 -9.36 8.04
C PRO A 32 -20.65 -10.45 8.53
N LEU A 33 -21.19 -11.63 8.84
CA LEU A 33 -20.40 -12.77 9.34
C LEU A 33 -19.26 -13.16 8.38
N LEU A 34 -19.49 -13.09 7.08
CA LEU A 34 -18.53 -13.40 6.02
C LEU A 34 -18.42 -12.20 5.07
N PRO A 35 -17.68 -11.15 5.45
CA PRO A 35 -17.55 -9.96 4.63
C PRO A 35 -16.74 -10.23 3.36
N THR A 36 -17.22 -9.68 2.24
CA THR A 36 -16.56 -9.77 0.95
C THR A 36 -15.57 -8.61 0.73
N THR A 37 -14.41 -8.91 0.17
CA THR A 37 -13.38 -7.93 -0.19
C THR A 37 -12.47 -8.51 -1.26
N THR A 38 -11.64 -7.67 -1.89
CA THR A 38 -10.52 -8.11 -2.73
C THR A 38 -9.20 -7.97 -1.97
N ILE A 39 -8.08 -8.45 -2.55
CA ILE A 39 -6.76 -8.38 -1.90
C ILE A 39 -6.33 -6.92 -1.74
N GLY A 40 -6.26 -6.14 -2.83
CA GLY A 40 -5.81 -4.75 -2.79
C GLY A 40 -5.58 -4.17 -4.18
N SER A 41 -4.74 -4.82 -4.99
CA SER A 41 -4.40 -4.36 -6.33
C SER A 41 -5.47 -4.71 -7.38
N PHE A 42 -5.69 -3.77 -8.29
CA PHE A 42 -6.44 -3.97 -9.52
C PHE A 42 -5.50 -4.03 -10.74
N PRO A 43 -5.97 -4.47 -11.92
CA PRO A 43 -5.11 -4.68 -13.08
C PRO A 43 -4.32 -3.43 -13.46
N GLN A 44 -3.02 -3.60 -13.66
CA GLN A 44 -2.12 -2.59 -14.19
C GLN A 44 -2.33 -2.47 -15.70
N THR A 45 -3.35 -1.71 -16.12
CA THR A 45 -3.70 -1.50 -17.54
C THR A 45 -2.58 -0.80 -18.32
N ALA A 46 -2.65 -0.83 -19.65
CA ALA A 46 -1.70 -0.11 -20.49
C ALA A 46 -1.68 1.40 -20.16
N ALA A 47 -2.86 2.00 -19.88
CA ALA A 47 -2.98 3.41 -19.51
C ALA A 47 -2.30 3.72 -18.16
N VAL A 48 -2.48 2.87 -17.14
CA VAL A 48 -1.82 3.03 -15.83
C VAL A 48 -0.29 2.95 -15.97
N ARG A 49 0.20 1.99 -16.76
CA ARG A 49 1.64 1.86 -17.02
C ARG A 49 2.20 3.05 -17.79
N ALA A 50 1.47 3.53 -18.80
CA ALA A 50 1.87 4.71 -19.59
C ALA A 50 1.94 5.98 -18.74
N ASN A 51 0.94 6.23 -17.90
CA ASN A 51 0.92 7.36 -16.96
C ASN A 51 2.15 7.35 -16.03
N ARG A 52 2.47 6.20 -15.44
CA ARG A 52 3.64 6.04 -14.58
C ARG A 52 4.95 6.25 -15.33
N ALA A 53 5.05 5.72 -16.57
CA ALA A 53 6.23 5.89 -17.40
C ALA A 53 6.44 7.35 -17.81
N ALA A 54 5.38 8.06 -18.20
CA ALA A 54 5.42 9.48 -18.55
C ALA A 54 5.87 10.34 -17.37
N PHE A 55 5.34 10.05 -16.16
CA PHE A 55 5.77 10.73 -14.95
C PHE A 55 7.25 10.50 -14.62
N ARG A 56 7.72 9.26 -14.69
CA ARG A 56 9.15 8.92 -14.46
C ARG A 56 10.11 9.60 -15.46
N LYS A 57 9.64 9.87 -16.68
CA LYS A 57 10.42 10.59 -17.70
C LYS A 57 10.30 12.12 -17.59
N GLY A 58 9.46 12.64 -16.71
CA GLY A 58 9.18 14.07 -16.59
C GLY A 58 8.33 14.65 -17.74
N GLU A 59 7.61 13.80 -18.48
CA GLU A 59 6.72 14.19 -19.59
C GLU A 59 5.40 14.77 -19.08
N ILE A 60 5.00 14.44 -17.84
CA ILE A 60 3.81 14.97 -17.15
C ILE A 60 4.18 15.49 -15.76
N SER A 61 3.40 16.44 -15.25
CA SER A 61 3.58 16.98 -13.91
C SER A 61 3.10 16.00 -12.82
N GLN A 62 3.50 16.27 -11.56
CA GLN A 62 3.02 15.55 -10.38
C GLN A 62 1.48 15.62 -10.29
N GLU A 63 0.90 16.79 -10.52
CA GLU A 63 -0.55 17.00 -10.46
C GLU A 63 -1.28 16.20 -11.54
N GLN A 64 -0.75 16.13 -12.75
CA GLN A 64 -1.31 15.31 -13.82
C GLN A 64 -1.27 13.83 -13.50
N TYR A 65 -0.13 13.36 -12.99
CA TYR A 65 0.05 11.98 -12.52
C TYR A 65 -0.94 11.60 -11.42
N GLU A 66 -1.08 12.47 -10.41
CA GLU A 66 -2.00 12.25 -9.29
C GLU A 66 -3.47 12.31 -9.73
N ALA A 67 -3.84 13.26 -10.59
CA ALA A 67 -5.21 13.37 -11.11
C ALA A 67 -5.65 12.11 -11.85
N PHE A 68 -4.78 11.56 -12.69
CA PHE A 68 -5.05 10.28 -13.36
C PHE A 68 -5.24 9.14 -12.37
N ASN A 69 -4.35 8.99 -11.38
CA ASN A 69 -4.46 7.93 -10.39
C ASN A 69 -5.73 8.08 -9.53
N LYS A 70 -6.10 9.31 -9.16
CA LYS A 70 -7.34 9.59 -8.44
C LYS A 70 -8.58 9.18 -9.25
N GLN A 71 -8.58 9.42 -10.56
CA GLN A 71 -9.67 8.96 -11.42
C GLN A 71 -9.75 7.43 -11.44
N GLN A 72 -8.62 6.73 -11.58
CA GLN A 72 -8.59 5.26 -11.53
C GLN A 72 -9.09 4.70 -10.19
N ILE A 73 -8.74 5.36 -9.09
CA ILE A 73 -9.24 5.01 -7.75
C ILE A 73 -10.76 5.21 -7.68
N ALA A 74 -11.27 6.33 -8.19
CA ALA A 74 -12.70 6.62 -8.17
C ALA A 74 -13.51 5.58 -8.97
N ASP A 75 -13.05 5.24 -10.17
CA ASP A 75 -13.68 4.22 -11.02
C ASP A 75 -13.65 2.83 -10.34
N CYS A 76 -12.53 2.50 -9.70
CA CYS A 76 -12.35 1.25 -8.97
C CYS A 76 -13.29 1.15 -7.76
N VAL A 77 -13.43 2.22 -6.98
CA VAL A 77 -14.33 2.27 -5.83
C VAL A 77 -15.79 2.13 -6.29
N ALA A 78 -16.19 2.89 -7.32
CA ALA A 78 -17.54 2.82 -7.88
C ALA A 78 -17.88 1.41 -8.41
N LEU A 79 -16.93 0.73 -9.05
CA LEU A 79 -17.12 -0.64 -9.51
C LEU A 79 -17.34 -1.60 -8.33
N GLN A 80 -16.55 -1.50 -7.27
CA GLN A 80 -16.66 -2.33 -6.09
C GLN A 80 -17.98 -2.11 -5.35
N GLU A 81 -18.46 -0.86 -5.26
CA GLU A 81 -19.79 -0.56 -4.72
C GLU A 81 -20.91 -1.18 -5.56
N LYS A 82 -20.82 -1.07 -6.90
CA LYS A 82 -21.78 -1.66 -7.83
C LYS A 82 -21.85 -3.19 -7.72
N ILE A 83 -20.70 -3.84 -7.49
CA ILE A 83 -20.62 -5.30 -7.27
C ILE A 83 -21.21 -5.68 -5.90
N GLY A 84 -21.20 -4.77 -4.94
CA GLY A 84 -21.73 -4.99 -3.60
C GLY A 84 -20.72 -5.54 -2.60
N LEU A 85 -19.40 -5.28 -2.78
CA LEU A 85 -18.39 -5.67 -1.80
C LEU A 85 -18.60 -4.95 -0.47
N ASP A 86 -18.29 -5.62 0.64
CA ASP A 86 -18.48 -5.09 1.99
C ASP A 86 -17.31 -4.20 2.44
N VAL A 87 -16.09 -4.58 2.08
CA VAL A 87 -14.86 -3.82 2.37
C VAL A 87 -14.14 -3.54 1.05
N LEU A 88 -13.91 -2.27 0.76
CA LEU A 88 -13.34 -1.83 -0.50
C LEU A 88 -11.83 -1.66 -0.42
N VAL A 89 -11.18 -1.58 -1.58
CA VAL A 89 -9.76 -1.27 -1.74
C VAL A 89 -9.58 -0.14 -2.75
N HIS A 90 -8.47 0.59 -2.68
CA HIS A 90 -8.23 1.69 -3.63
C HIS A 90 -7.65 1.27 -4.99
N GLY A 91 -7.22 0.01 -5.12
CA GLY A 91 -6.74 -0.57 -6.40
C GLY A 91 -5.24 -0.47 -6.66
N GLU A 92 -4.49 0.27 -5.87
CA GLU A 92 -3.01 0.36 -5.89
C GLU A 92 -2.44 0.86 -7.23
N PHE A 93 -3.08 1.83 -7.89
CA PHE A 93 -2.66 2.34 -9.20
C PHE A 93 -1.34 3.13 -9.16
N GLU A 94 -0.98 3.68 -8.00
CA GLU A 94 0.28 4.37 -7.77
C GLU A 94 1.48 3.43 -7.64
N ARG A 95 1.27 2.12 -7.43
CA ARG A 95 2.31 1.13 -7.16
C ARG A 95 2.62 0.29 -8.39
N ASN A 96 3.89 -0.07 -8.53
CA ASN A 96 4.35 -1.10 -9.46
C ASN A 96 4.52 -2.44 -8.73
N ASP A 97 5.50 -2.53 -7.86
CA ASP A 97 5.71 -3.63 -6.93
C ASP A 97 5.57 -3.10 -5.49
N MET A 98 4.96 -3.88 -4.61
CA MET A 98 4.66 -3.42 -3.27
C MET A 98 5.94 -3.23 -2.44
N VAL A 99 6.93 -4.12 -2.57
CA VAL A 99 8.19 -3.99 -1.84
C VAL A 99 9.01 -2.81 -2.38
N GLU A 100 9.11 -2.67 -3.71
CA GLU A 100 9.77 -1.52 -4.35
C GLU A 100 9.12 -0.20 -3.90
N TYR A 101 7.80 -0.09 -3.95
CA TYR A 101 7.07 1.12 -3.57
C TYR A 101 7.34 1.56 -2.13
N PHE A 102 7.28 0.62 -1.18
CA PHE A 102 7.53 0.94 0.23
C PHE A 102 9.01 1.17 0.51
N GLY A 103 9.90 0.40 -0.10
CA GLY A 103 11.33 0.58 0.04
C GLY A 103 11.82 1.92 -0.52
N GLU A 104 11.33 2.35 -1.70
CA GLU A 104 11.62 3.67 -2.27
C GLU A 104 11.14 4.84 -1.40
N SER A 105 10.19 4.59 -0.49
CA SER A 105 9.67 5.57 0.45
C SER A 105 10.44 5.62 1.78
N LEU A 106 11.48 4.80 1.92
CA LEU A 106 12.34 4.72 3.10
C LEU A 106 13.76 5.19 2.76
N ASP A 107 14.32 6.06 3.58
CA ASP A 107 15.75 6.35 3.54
C ASP A 107 16.53 5.07 3.89
N GLY A 108 17.74 4.93 3.38
CA GLY A 108 18.59 3.77 3.62
C GLY A 108 18.35 2.57 2.71
N TYR A 109 17.36 2.64 1.81
CA TYR A 109 17.14 1.68 0.73
C TYR A 109 17.54 2.22 -0.63
N VAL A 110 18.08 1.36 -1.49
CA VAL A 110 18.29 1.63 -2.91
C VAL A 110 17.75 0.48 -3.75
N PHE A 111 17.36 0.80 -4.98
CA PHE A 111 16.89 -0.16 -5.98
C PHE A 111 17.72 -0.02 -7.25
N THR A 112 18.05 -1.15 -7.88
CA THR A 112 18.72 -1.15 -9.17
C THR A 112 17.74 -0.78 -10.29
N GLN A 113 18.24 -0.28 -11.41
CA GLN A 113 17.39 -0.02 -12.58
C GLN A 113 17.03 -1.31 -13.33
N ASN A 114 17.98 -2.20 -13.52
CA ASN A 114 17.87 -3.34 -14.44
C ASN A 114 18.18 -4.71 -13.82
N ALA A 115 18.58 -4.80 -12.56
CA ALA A 115 18.87 -6.08 -11.92
C ALA A 115 17.58 -6.80 -11.47
N TRP A 116 16.82 -7.28 -12.45
CA TRP A 116 15.61 -8.06 -12.22
C TRP A 116 15.95 -9.47 -11.77
N VAL A 117 15.27 -9.92 -10.73
CA VAL A 117 15.37 -11.28 -10.18
C VAL A 117 14.01 -11.96 -10.31
N GLN A 118 14.01 -13.22 -10.76
CA GLN A 118 12.80 -14.01 -10.81
C GLN A 118 12.29 -14.27 -9.38
N SER A 119 11.02 -14.01 -9.15
CA SER A 119 10.34 -14.26 -7.89
C SER A 119 9.45 -15.49 -8.01
N TYR A 120 8.17 -15.33 -8.27
CA TYR A 120 7.19 -16.40 -8.36
C TYR A 120 6.65 -16.52 -9.78
N GLY A 121 6.68 -17.71 -10.35
CA GLY A 121 6.25 -17.95 -11.73
C GLY A 121 7.06 -17.12 -12.72
N THR A 122 6.38 -16.32 -13.53
CA THR A 122 6.99 -15.41 -14.52
C THR A 122 7.23 -14.01 -13.99
N ARG A 123 6.90 -13.76 -12.71
CA ARG A 123 7.09 -12.45 -12.09
C ARG A 123 8.56 -12.19 -11.80
N CYS A 124 9.04 -11.02 -12.19
CA CYS A 124 10.36 -10.51 -11.81
C CYS A 124 10.20 -9.31 -10.88
N VAL A 125 11.14 -9.17 -9.97
CA VAL A 125 11.22 -8.09 -8.97
C VAL A 125 12.62 -7.50 -8.95
N LYS A 126 12.74 -6.29 -8.42
CA LYS A 126 14.02 -5.65 -8.09
C LYS A 126 14.18 -5.70 -6.57
N PRO A 127 15.02 -6.58 -6.03
CA PRO A 127 15.23 -6.65 -4.58
C PRO A 127 15.74 -5.33 -4.01
N PRO A 128 15.23 -4.91 -2.85
CA PRO A 128 15.76 -3.74 -2.16
C PRO A 128 17.16 -4.03 -1.62
N VAL A 129 18.05 -3.05 -1.67
CA VAL A 129 19.38 -3.11 -1.06
C VAL A 129 19.43 -2.13 0.08
N ILE A 130 19.71 -2.60 1.29
CA ILE A 130 19.92 -1.75 2.46
C ILE A 130 21.39 -1.30 2.48
N TRP A 131 21.61 0.00 2.44
CA TRP A 131 22.95 0.56 2.43
C TRP A 131 23.26 1.48 3.63
N GLY A 132 22.23 1.79 4.43
CA GLY A 132 22.36 2.66 5.59
C GLY A 132 21.23 2.49 6.58
N ASP A 133 21.17 3.36 7.58
CA ASP A 133 20.09 3.34 8.58
C ASP A 133 18.73 3.60 7.91
N VAL A 134 17.76 2.71 8.19
CA VAL A 134 16.44 2.81 7.62
C VAL A 134 15.58 3.81 8.38
N LYS A 135 15.04 4.79 7.68
CA LYS A 135 14.19 5.83 8.25
C LYS A 135 12.99 6.13 7.36
N ARG A 136 11.81 6.26 7.97
CA ARG A 136 10.62 6.78 7.30
C ARG A 136 10.62 8.31 7.38
N ALA A 137 10.91 8.99 6.30
CA ALA A 137 10.98 10.45 6.24
C ALA A 137 9.59 11.12 6.18
N LYS A 138 8.61 10.46 5.54
CA LYS A 138 7.26 11.00 5.31
C LYS A 138 6.18 9.90 5.31
N PRO A 139 4.89 10.25 5.44
CA PRO A 139 3.79 9.31 5.18
C PRO A 139 3.88 8.74 3.76
N MET A 140 3.63 7.44 3.59
CA MET A 140 3.81 6.76 2.30
C MET A 140 2.51 6.70 1.49
N THR A 141 1.41 6.24 2.10
CA THR A 141 0.15 5.92 1.41
C THR A 141 -1.06 6.65 1.95
N VAL A 142 -0.88 7.50 2.97
CA VAL A 142 -1.98 8.14 3.70
C VAL A 142 -2.88 8.94 2.77
N ASN A 143 -2.30 9.73 1.86
CA ASN A 143 -3.07 10.59 0.94
C ASN A 143 -3.99 9.77 0.02
N TRP A 144 -3.50 8.64 -0.49
CA TRP A 144 -4.28 7.74 -1.35
C TRP A 144 -5.40 7.06 -0.58
N SER A 145 -5.11 6.60 0.65
CA SER A 145 -6.10 5.97 1.53
C SER A 145 -7.19 6.94 1.96
N VAL A 146 -6.82 8.17 2.34
CA VAL A 146 -7.78 9.21 2.71
C VAL A 146 -8.65 9.61 1.52
N TYR A 147 -8.05 9.80 0.35
CA TYR A 147 -8.82 10.08 -0.87
C TYR A 147 -9.81 8.95 -1.19
N ALA A 148 -9.34 7.70 -1.20
CA ALA A 148 -10.22 6.56 -1.47
C ALA A 148 -11.36 6.44 -0.45
N GLN A 149 -11.09 6.62 0.85
CA GLN A 149 -12.12 6.60 1.89
C GLN A 149 -13.14 7.76 1.73
N SER A 150 -12.72 8.89 1.17
CA SER A 150 -13.64 10.02 0.93
C SER A 150 -14.70 9.74 -0.15
N LEU A 151 -14.50 8.71 -0.96
CA LEU A 151 -15.42 8.33 -2.05
C LEU A 151 -16.52 7.37 -1.62
N THR A 152 -16.44 6.79 -0.42
CA THR A 152 -17.37 5.76 0.05
C THR A 152 -17.62 5.83 1.55
N LYS A 153 -18.79 5.35 1.96
CA LYS A 153 -19.13 5.13 3.39
C LYS A 153 -18.72 3.75 3.89
N LYS A 154 -18.39 2.83 3.00
CA LYS A 154 -17.92 1.49 3.36
C LYS A 154 -16.48 1.54 3.87
N PRO A 155 -16.05 0.60 4.71
CA PRO A 155 -14.66 0.54 5.16
C PRO A 155 -13.69 0.39 3.97
N MET A 156 -12.65 1.22 3.94
CA MET A 156 -11.57 1.14 2.97
C MET A 156 -10.37 0.41 3.57
N LYS A 157 -9.97 -0.70 2.95
CA LYS A 157 -8.83 -1.50 3.38
C LYS A 157 -7.56 -1.02 2.67
N GLY A 158 -6.55 -0.62 3.43
CA GLY A 158 -5.20 -0.37 2.93
C GLY A 158 -4.36 -1.65 2.92
N MET A 159 -3.45 -1.77 1.95
CA MET A 159 -2.45 -2.84 1.88
C MET A 159 -1.06 -2.29 2.14
N LEU A 160 -0.35 -2.95 3.04
CA LEU A 160 1.01 -2.61 3.43
C LEU A 160 1.89 -3.86 3.36
N THR A 161 3.13 -3.70 2.92
CA THR A 161 4.14 -4.75 3.09
C THR A 161 4.74 -4.63 4.49
N GLY A 162 4.73 -5.72 5.24
CA GLY A 162 5.30 -5.75 6.58
C GLY A 162 6.83 -5.63 6.58
N PRO A 163 7.44 -5.18 7.69
CA PRO A 163 8.88 -4.95 7.76
C PRO A 163 9.70 -6.22 7.54
N VAL A 164 9.23 -7.37 8.01
CA VAL A 164 9.91 -8.67 7.81
C VAL A 164 9.98 -9.03 6.33
N THR A 165 8.89 -8.82 5.58
CA THR A 165 8.88 -9.08 4.14
C THR A 165 9.83 -8.14 3.41
N ILE A 166 9.85 -6.85 3.73
CA ILE A 166 10.76 -5.88 3.09
C ILE A 166 12.22 -6.23 3.38
N LEU A 167 12.51 -6.66 4.61
CA LEU A 167 13.87 -7.01 5.04
C LEU A 167 14.39 -8.27 4.34
N ASN A 168 13.54 -9.25 4.09
CA ASN A 168 13.93 -10.56 3.55
C ASN A 168 13.65 -10.72 2.05
N TRP A 169 13.16 -9.69 1.39
CA TRP A 169 12.85 -9.73 -0.02
C TRP A 169 14.10 -9.65 -0.88
#